data_0e50e524b9e22296bf713e4d8a01cee9
#
_entry.id   0e50e524b9e22296bf713e4d8a01cee9
#
_cell.length_a   1.000
_cell.length_b   1.000
_cell.length_c   1.000
_cell.angle_alpha   90.00
_cell.angle_beta   90.00
_cell.angle_gamma   90.00
#
_symmetry.space_group_name_H-M   'P 1'
#
loop_
_entity.id
_entity.type
_entity.pdbx_description
1 polymer ?
#
loop_
_entity_poly.entity_id
_entity_poly.type
_entity_poly.pdbx_seq_one_letter_code
_entity_poly.pdbx_strand_id
1 'polypeptide(L)'
;MKKLLFILLIGLCAGTNAADNFAKDKLVAWCVVPFDAKQRGPAERAAMLKQLGLKRVAYDWRTQHVKEFEEEILQYKKHGLEFFAFWKGHEEAFRLFEKHKIHPQIWRTLRSPQADSQEARVAAAAQTMLPLVQRTKELGCKLGLYNHGGWGGEPANLVAVCQYLHKHHNAKHVGIVYNLHHGHGHIADWEKSLRQMKPYLLCLNLNGMNDGAEPKILQLGRGQHEATMITAIRKSGYAGPIGILDHRNDTDTEIALKENLEGLQKILK
;
A
#
# COMPACT_ATOMS: atom_id res chain seq x y z
N MET A 1 -56.65 9.30 -37.56
CA MET A 1 -55.26 9.77 -37.57
C MET A 1 -54.74 9.74 -36.15
N LYS A 2 -53.98 8.67 -35.79
CA LYS A 2 -53.37 8.51 -34.46
C LYS A 2 -51.97 9.13 -34.50
N LYS A 3 -51.73 10.17 -33.69
CA LYS A 3 -50.41 10.80 -33.53
C LYS A 3 -49.59 9.93 -32.55
N LEU A 4 -48.50 9.36 -33.06
CA LEU A 4 -47.53 8.64 -32.26
C LEU A 4 -46.58 9.69 -31.61
N LEU A 5 -46.57 9.76 -30.28
CA LEU A 5 -45.70 10.60 -29.49
C LEU A 5 -44.40 9.80 -29.21
N PHE A 6 -43.28 10.16 -29.85
CA PHE A 6 -41.95 9.61 -29.57
C PHE A 6 -41.40 10.31 -28.33
N ILE A 7 -41.31 9.63 -27.21
CA ILE A 7 -40.63 10.11 -26.01
C ILE A 7 -39.15 9.69 -26.17
N LEU A 8 -38.30 10.70 -26.41
CA LEU A 8 -36.86 10.53 -26.44
C LEU A 8 -36.34 10.45 -24.98
N LEU A 9 -36.06 9.24 -24.49
CA LEU A 9 -35.34 9.08 -23.22
C LEU A 9 -33.88 9.46 -23.41
N ILE A 10 -33.53 10.68 -23.00
CA ILE A 10 -32.13 11.09 -22.83
C ILE A 10 -31.61 10.42 -21.55
N GLY A 11 -30.89 9.32 -21.71
CA GLY A 11 -30.18 8.67 -20.61
C GLY A 11 -29.07 9.60 -20.11
N LEU A 12 -29.30 10.27 -18.97
CA LEU A 12 -28.20 10.88 -18.21
C LEU A 12 -27.27 9.75 -17.76
N CYS A 13 -26.16 9.57 -18.43
CA CYS A 13 -25.02 8.86 -17.84
C CYS A 13 -24.52 9.70 -16.65
N ALA A 14 -25.04 9.41 -15.47
CA ALA A 14 -24.40 9.86 -14.23
C ALA A 14 -23.03 9.21 -14.18
N GLY A 15 -22.01 9.96 -14.59
CA GLY A 15 -20.62 9.60 -14.34
C GLY A 15 -20.46 9.46 -12.84
N THR A 16 -20.34 8.23 -12.36
CA THR A 16 -19.91 7.97 -10.98
C THR A 16 -18.54 8.61 -10.86
N ASN A 17 -18.43 9.74 -10.17
CA ASN A 17 -17.15 10.28 -9.72
C ASN A 17 -16.50 9.17 -8.90
N ALA A 18 -15.63 8.36 -9.55
CA ALA A 18 -14.74 7.47 -8.83
C ALA A 18 -14.00 8.34 -7.81
N ALA A 19 -14.13 8.00 -6.52
CA ALA A 19 -13.47 8.74 -5.48
C ALA A 19 -12.00 8.87 -5.85
N ASP A 20 -11.48 10.12 -5.91
CA ASP A 20 -10.08 10.38 -6.27
C ASP A 20 -9.17 9.86 -5.17
N ASN A 21 -8.68 8.63 -5.34
CA ASN A 21 -7.79 7.98 -4.39
C ASN A 21 -6.38 8.59 -4.37
N PHE A 22 -6.08 9.51 -5.28
CA PHE A 22 -4.87 10.33 -5.30
C PHE A 22 -5.03 11.66 -4.54
N ALA A 23 -6.22 11.98 -4.02
CA ALA A 23 -6.40 13.16 -3.19
C ALA A 23 -5.50 13.08 -1.95
N LYS A 24 -4.87 14.21 -1.57
CA LYS A 24 -3.85 14.26 -0.51
C LYS A 24 -4.29 13.58 0.78
N ASP A 25 -5.51 13.81 1.22
CA ASP A 25 -6.07 13.26 2.46
C ASP A 25 -6.42 11.75 2.36
N LYS A 26 -6.34 11.17 1.17
CA LYS A 26 -6.50 9.72 0.91
C LYS A 26 -5.17 8.99 0.79
N LEU A 27 -4.07 9.73 0.58
CA LEU A 27 -2.75 9.14 0.47
C LEU A 27 -2.27 8.56 1.81
N VAL A 28 -1.44 7.51 1.71
CA VAL A 28 -0.83 6.84 2.86
C VAL A 28 0.64 7.26 2.93
N ALA A 29 1.06 7.89 4.02
CA ALA A 29 2.47 8.14 4.29
C ALA A 29 3.17 6.81 4.62
N TRP A 30 4.27 6.53 3.92
CA TRP A 30 4.92 5.23 3.92
C TRP A 30 6.40 5.35 4.28
N CYS A 31 6.92 4.45 5.13
CA CYS A 31 8.33 4.41 5.55
C CYS A 31 8.83 5.67 6.29
N VAL A 32 7.95 6.35 7.02
CA VAL A 32 8.27 7.64 7.67
C VAL A 32 8.98 7.52 9.02
N VAL A 33 9.00 6.32 9.63
CA VAL A 33 9.53 6.15 10.99
C VAL A 33 11.03 5.91 10.99
N PRO A 34 11.56 4.89 10.29
CA PRO A 34 12.99 4.56 10.37
C PRO A 34 13.86 5.38 9.41
N PHE A 35 13.26 6.18 8.53
CA PHE A 35 13.95 6.91 7.46
C PHE A 35 13.93 8.44 7.65
N ASP A 36 13.47 8.93 8.80
CA ASP A 36 13.48 10.35 9.13
C ASP A 36 14.86 10.78 9.65
N ALA A 37 15.57 11.60 8.88
CA ALA A 37 16.86 12.16 9.31
C ALA A 37 16.76 12.97 10.61
N LYS A 38 15.60 13.55 10.90
CA LYS A 38 15.33 14.26 12.18
C LYS A 38 14.98 13.33 13.34
N GLN A 39 14.77 12.05 13.08
CA GLN A 39 14.41 11.05 14.11
C GLN A 39 13.24 11.50 15.02
N ARG A 40 12.21 12.10 14.42
CA ARG A 40 11.03 12.59 15.16
C ARG A 40 10.40 11.49 15.99
N GLY A 41 10.03 11.84 17.23
CA GLY A 41 9.19 11.00 18.08
C GLY A 41 7.71 11.00 17.64
N PRO A 42 6.86 10.19 18.31
CA PRO A 42 5.45 10.01 17.90
C PRO A 42 4.66 11.34 17.81
N ALA A 43 4.80 12.24 18.77
CA ALA A 43 4.08 13.51 18.80
C ALA A 43 4.48 14.45 17.66
N GLU A 44 5.78 14.59 17.42
CA GLU A 44 6.32 15.45 16.36
C GLU A 44 5.96 14.90 14.98
N ARG A 45 6.03 13.57 14.80
CA ARG A 45 5.66 12.86 13.57
C ARG A 45 4.18 13.07 13.25
N ALA A 46 3.29 12.87 14.23
CA ALA A 46 1.87 13.08 14.06
C ALA A 46 1.54 14.55 13.70
N ALA A 47 2.20 15.52 14.36
CA ALA A 47 2.03 16.94 14.07
C ALA A 47 2.49 17.28 12.63
N MET A 48 3.65 16.80 12.22
CA MET A 48 4.21 16.97 10.87
C MET A 48 3.26 16.39 9.79
N LEU A 49 2.78 15.16 9.96
CA LEU A 49 1.85 14.53 9.00
C LEU A 49 0.53 15.31 8.89
N LYS A 50 -0.02 15.76 10.01
CA LYS A 50 -1.21 16.62 10.03
C LYS A 50 -0.97 17.94 9.30
N GLN A 51 0.17 18.58 9.52
CA GLN A 51 0.54 19.84 8.85
C GLN A 51 0.67 19.64 7.33
N LEU A 52 1.18 18.49 6.87
CA LEU A 52 1.23 18.13 5.47
C LEU A 52 -0.15 17.82 4.86
N GLY A 53 -1.19 17.67 5.68
CA GLY A 53 -2.53 17.28 5.26
C GLY A 53 -2.69 15.80 4.92
N LEU A 54 -1.73 14.97 5.34
CA LEU A 54 -1.81 13.51 5.25
C LEU A 54 -2.62 12.98 6.43
N LYS A 55 -3.49 12.00 6.18
CA LYS A 55 -4.38 11.43 7.20
C LYS A 55 -4.16 9.95 7.49
N ARG A 56 -3.32 9.27 6.71
CA ARG A 56 -3.10 7.83 6.80
C ARG A 56 -1.63 7.52 6.90
N VAL A 57 -1.28 6.60 7.78
CA VAL A 57 0.12 6.24 8.04
C VAL A 57 0.30 4.73 8.00
N ALA A 58 1.27 4.27 7.21
CA ALA A 58 1.78 2.92 7.26
C ALA A 58 3.05 2.89 8.12
N TYR A 59 2.91 2.33 9.32
CA TYR A 59 3.93 2.36 10.36
C TYR A 59 4.99 1.27 10.14
N ASP A 60 6.17 1.68 9.69
CA ASP A 60 7.35 0.81 9.56
C ASP A 60 8.27 1.02 10.78
N TRP A 61 8.50 -0.01 11.55
CA TRP A 61 9.19 0.06 12.82
C TRP A 61 10.52 -0.70 12.86
N ARG A 62 11.35 -0.37 13.84
CA ARG A 62 12.55 -1.11 14.23
C ARG A 62 12.46 -1.42 15.73
N THR A 63 13.34 -2.30 16.25
CA THR A 63 13.27 -2.76 17.64
C THR A 63 13.24 -1.62 18.67
N GLN A 64 13.97 -0.54 18.43
CA GLN A 64 13.97 0.63 19.32
C GLN A 64 12.60 1.33 19.44
N HIS A 65 11.70 1.18 18.46
CA HIS A 65 10.38 1.81 18.45
C HIS A 65 9.31 1.02 19.21
N VAL A 66 9.61 -0.22 19.66
CA VAL A 66 8.62 -1.07 20.33
C VAL A 66 8.03 -0.38 21.57
N LYS A 67 8.84 0.30 22.35
CA LYS A 67 8.42 1.08 23.52
C LYS A 67 7.52 2.28 23.19
N GLU A 68 7.45 2.70 21.93
CA GLU A 68 6.72 3.87 21.46
C GLU A 68 5.38 3.50 20.78
N PHE A 69 5.09 2.21 20.60
CA PHE A 69 3.89 1.78 19.85
C PHE A 69 2.58 2.36 20.41
N GLU A 70 2.43 2.38 21.72
CA GLU A 70 1.22 2.91 22.32
C GLU A 70 1.12 4.43 22.16
N GLU A 71 2.23 5.14 22.38
CA GLU A 71 2.26 6.60 22.18
C GLU A 71 1.98 6.96 20.73
N GLU A 72 2.49 6.22 19.76
CA GLU A 72 2.19 6.41 18.34
C GLU A 72 0.67 6.31 18.07
N ILE A 73 0.01 5.28 18.60
CA ILE A 73 -1.44 5.11 18.48
C ILE A 73 -2.19 6.31 19.09
N LEU A 74 -1.77 6.74 20.28
CA LEU A 74 -2.41 7.85 20.98
C LEU A 74 -2.24 9.17 20.24
N GLN A 75 -1.03 9.44 19.73
CA GLN A 75 -0.76 10.65 18.96
C GLN A 75 -1.51 10.66 17.63
N TYR A 76 -1.61 9.53 16.93
CA TYR A 76 -2.42 9.46 15.70
C TYR A 76 -3.89 9.74 16.01
N LYS A 77 -4.46 9.15 17.06
CA LYS A 77 -5.84 9.46 17.50
C LYS A 77 -6.02 10.94 17.80
N LYS A 78 -5.12 11.53 18.59
CA LYS A 78 -5.15 12.95 18.98
C LYS A 78 -5.13 13.89 17.76
N HIS A 79 -4.37 13.53 16.72
CA HIS A 79 -4.22 14.33 15.51
C HIS A 79 -5.21 13.98 14.38
N GLY A 80 -6.11 13.01 14.60
CA GLY A 80 -7.09 12.55 13.61
C GLY A 80 -6.47 11.82 12.43
N LEU A 81 -5.35 11.10 12.69
CA LEU A 81 -4.67 10.26 11.71
C LEU A 81 -5.15 8.81 11.84
N GLU A 82 -5.27 8.13 10.72
CA GLU A 82 -5.54 6.69 10.66
C GLU A 82 -4.21 5.92 10.79
N PHE A 83 -4.12 5.02 11.78
CA PHE A 83 -3.08 4.00 11.85
C PHE A 83 -3.40 2.94 10.79
N PHE A 84 -3.03 3.23 9.53
CA PHE A 84 -3.51 2.50 8.36
C PHE A 84 -2.89 1.11 8.23
N ALA A 85 -1.59 1.00 8.45
CA ALA A 85 -0.87 -0.26 8.32
C ALA A 85 0.30 -0.39 9.29
N PHE A 86 0.72 -1.64 9.54
CA PHE A 86 1.80 -2.00 10.41
C PHE A 86 2.65 -3.12 9.80
N TRP A 87 3.97 -2.93 9.77
CA TRP A 87 4.89 -3.91 9.20
C TRP A 87 5.17 -5.10 10.10
N LYS A 88 5.32 -6.28 9.51
CA LYS A 88 5.77 -7.57 10.08
C LYS A 88 4.82 -8.22 11.07
N GLY A 89 4.10 -7.47 11.86
CA GLY A 89 3.42 -7.96 13.06
C GLY A 89 4.35 -8.02 14.28
N HIS A 90 3.79 -7.78 15.47
CA HIS A 90 4.47 -7.85 16.76
C HIS A 90 3.41 -8.05 17.85
N GLU A 91 3.64 -8.97 18.81
CA GLU A 91 2.62 -9.32 19.80
C GLU A 91 2.21 -8.13 20.68
N GLU A 92 3.16 -7.28 21.09
CA GLU A 92 2.84 -6.06 21.82
C GLU A 92 1.95 -5.11 20.99
N ALA A 93 2.23 -4.95 19.69
CA ALA A 93 1.38 -4.16 18.82
C ALA A 93 -0.03 -4.76 18.70
N PHE A 94 -0.14 -6.08 18.57
CA PHE A 94 -1.42 -6.79 18.50
C PHE A 94 -2.26 -6.59 19.75
N ARG A 95 -1.63 -6.70 20.94
CA ARG A 95 -2.28 -6.40 22.24
C ARG A 95 -2.78 -4.94 22.27
N LEU A 96 -1.99 -3.99 21.76
CA LEU A 96 -2.36 -2.59 21.70
C LEU A 96 -3.50 -2.33 20.70
N PHE A 97 -3.52 -3.02 19.57
CA PHE A 97 -4.61 -2.90 18.59
C PHE A 97 -5.95 -3.36 19.20
N GLU A 98 -5.95 -4.46 19.95
CA GLU A 98 -7.13 -4.91 20.71
C GLU A 98 -7.53 -3.87 21.79
N LYS A 99 -6.57 -3.40 22.62
CA LYS A 99 -6.79 -2.40 23.67
C LYS A 99 -7.41 -1.11 23.11
N HIS A 100 -6.87 -0.63 21.99
CA HIS A 100 -7.29 0.63 21.39
C HIS A 100 -8.38 0.49 20.31
N LYS A 101 -8.86 -0.74 20.05
CA LYS A 101 -9.91 -1.07 19.06
C LYS A 101 -9.59 -0.51 17.68
N ILE A 102 -8.37 -0.72 17.21
CA ILE A 102 -7.93 -0.36 15.87
C ILE A 102 -7.59 -1.62 15.06
N HIS A 103 -7.81 -1.56 13.75
CA HIS A 103 -7.65 -2.70 12.84
C HIS A 103 -6.79 -2.35 11.64
N PRO A 104 -5.49 -2.01 11.83
CA PRO A 104 -4.61 -1.68 10.72
C PRO A 104 -4.39 -2.89 9.81
N GLN A 105 -4.01 -2.64 8.56
CA GLN A 105 -3.48 -3.72 7.73
C GLN A 105 -2.14 -4.21 8.32
N ILE A 106 -1.91 -5.50 8.32
CA ILE A 106 -0.61 -6.08 8.70
C ILE A 106 0.12 -6.48 7.43
N TRP A 107 1.31 -5.91 7.21
CA TRP A 107 2.07 -6.16 5.99
C TRP A 107 3.27 -7.06 6.23
N ARG A 108 3.38 -8.12 5.46
CA ARG A 108 4.45 -9.11 5.61
C ARG A 108 5.07 -9.44 4.27
N THR A 109 6.38 -9.33 4.18
CA THR A 109 7.15 -9.80 3.01
C THR A 109 6.84 -11.25 2.71
N LEU A 110 6.41 -11.54 1.49
CA LEU A 110 6.26 -12.89 1.01
C LEU A 110 7.65 -13.48 0.73
N ARG A 111 7.98 -14.56 1.40
CA ARG A 111 9.26 -15.26 1.21
C ARG A 111 9.27 -16.05 -0.10
N SER A 112 10.48 -16.37 -0.55
CA SER A 112 10.74 -17.18 -1.75
C SER A 112 11.20 -18.59 -1.32
N PRO A 113 10.29 -19.52 -1.00
CA PRO A 113 10.67 -20.86 -0.59
C PRO A 113 11.29 -21.63 -1.78
N GLN A 114 12.09 -22.63 -1.49
CA GLN A 114 12.56 -23.58 -2.48
C GLN A 114 11.59 -24.77 -2.52
N ALA A 115 11.24 -25.23 -3.71
CA ALA A 115 10.44 -26.43 -3.95
C ALA A 115 10.59 -26.87 -5.41
N ASP A 116 10.23 -28.12 -5.70
CA ASP A 116 10.47 -28.75 -7.00
C ASP A 116 9.48 -28.31 -8.10
N SER A 117 8.35 -27.71 -7.72
CA SER A 117 7.38 -27.16 -8.67
C SER A 117 6.85 -25.80 -8.22
N GLN A 118 6.23 -25.09 -9.15
CA GLN A 118 5.58 -23.81 -8.88
C GLN A 118 4.44 -23.98 -7.86
N GLU A 119 3.64 -25.01 -7.99
CA GLU A 119 2.52 -25.31 -7.09
C GLU A 119 3.02 -25.60 -5.67
N ALA A 120 4.09 -26.37 -5.55
CA ALA A 120 4.73 -26.67 -4.27
C ALA A 120 5.32 -25.39 -3.63
N ARG A 121 5.92 -24.48 -4.42
CA ARG A 121 6.42 -23.19 -3.95
C ARG A 121 5.28 -22.31 -3.43
N VAL A 122 4.16 -22.23 -4.16
CA VAL A 122 2.97 -21.46 -3.74
C VAL A 122 2.43 -22.01 -2.43
N ALA A 123 2.27 -23.34 -2.31
CA ALA A 123 1.80 -23.97 -1.08
C ALA A 123 2.76 -23.72 0.10
N ALA A 124 4.07 -23.87 -0.11
CA ALA A 124 5.08 -23.59 0.92
C ALA A 124 5.09 -22.12 1.36
N ALA A 125 4.99 -21.18 0.41
CA ALA A 125 4.89 -19.75 0.73
C ALA A 125 3.62 -19.46 1.53
N ALA A 126 2.48 -20.00 1.13
CA ALA A 126 1.21 -19.86 1.86
C ALA A 126 1.31 -20.44 3.27
N GLN A 127 1.91 -21.60 3.45
CA GLN A 127 2.09 -22.25 4.75
C GLN A 127 2.86 -21.36 5.73
N THR A 128 3.90 -20.63 5.27
CA THR A 128 4.66 -19.72 6.12
C THR A 128 3.83 -18.54 6.65
N MET A 129 2.73 -18.21 5.97
CA MET A 129 1.84 -17.11 6.33
C MET A 129 0.72 -17.53 7.29
N LEU A 130 0.40 -18.82 7.43
CA LEU A 130 -0.77 -19.28 8.18
C LEU A 130 -0.85 -18.78 9.63
N PRO A 131 0.23 -18.73 10.42
CA PRO A 131 0.14 -18.17 11.78
C PRO A 131 -0.35 -16.72 11.77
N LEU A 132 0.16 -15.92 10.84
CA LEU A 132 -0.23 -14.51 10.72
C LEU A 132 -1.63 -14.36 10.09
N VAL A 133 -2.01 -15.23 9.16
CA VAL A 133 -3.38 -15.32 8.61
C VAL A 133 -4.39 -15.53 9.75
N GLN A 134 -4.12 -16.49 10.64
CA GLN A 134 -5.01 -16.77 11.76
C GLN A 134 -5.07 -15.57 12.72
N ARG A 135 -3.91 -15.03 13.11
CA ARG A 135 -3.83 -13.91 14.07
C ARG A 135 -4.51 -12.64 13.53
N THR A 136 -4.32 -12.31 12.26
CA THR A 136 -4.97 -11.14 11.65
C THR A 136 -6.47 -11.32 11.50
N LYS A 137 -6.95 -12.55 11.26
CA LYS A 137 -8.38 -12.87 11.25
C LYS A 137 -9.02 -12.64 12.63
N GLU A 138 -8.38 -13.09 13.70
CA GLU A 138 -8.83 -12.88 15.09
C GLU A 138 -8.91 -11.39 15.44
N LEU A 139 -7.93 -10.61 15.01
CA LEU A 139 -7.86 -9.17 15.22
C LEU A 139 -8.81 -8.36 14.33
N GLY A 140 -9.49 -8.99 13.35
CA GLY A 140 -10.26 -8.25 12.35
C GLY A 140 -9.41 -7.40 11.41
N CYS A 141 -8.12 -7.69 11.30
CA CYS A 141 -7.15 -6.98 10.45
C CYS A 141 -7.07 -7.64 9.06
N LYS A 142 -6.68 -6.87 8.05
CA LYS A 142 -6.27 -7.42 6.74
C LYS A 142 -4.80 -7.80 6.77
N LEU A 143 -4.42 -8.86 6.06
CA LEU A 143 -3.02 -9.25 5.85
C LEU A 143 -2.58 -8.92 4.43
N GLY A 144 -1.57 -8.08 4.28
CA GLY A 144 -0.96 -7.74 3.00
C GLY A 144 0.31 -8.54 2.73
N LEU A 145 0.33 -9.31 1.65
CA LEU A 145 1.53 -9.92 1.12
C LEU A 145 2.34 -8.84 0.39
N TYR A 146 3.52 -8.52 0.93
CA TYR A 146 4.34 -7.41 0.46
C TYR A 146 5.44 -7.88 -0.49
N ASN A 147 5.57 -7.20 -1.65
CA ASN A 147 6.62 -7.46 -2.63
C ASN A 147 7.97 -6.89 -2.17
N HIS A 148 8.95 -7.75 -1.94
CA HIS A 148 10.29 -7.32 -1.53
C HIS A 148 11.39 -8.04 -2.34
N GLY A 149 11.14 -8.25 -3.62
CA GLY A 149 12.06 -8.91 -4.54
C GLY A 149 12.03 -10.44 -4.48
N GLY A 150 12.82 -11.06 -5.34
CA GLY A 150 12.84 -12.50 -5.54
C GLY A 150 11.50 -13.08 -6.00
N TRP A 151 11.36 -14.38 -5.96
CA TRP A 151 10.12 -15.08 -6.36
C TRP A 151 8.88 -14.53 -5.61
N GLY A 152 9.01 -14.25 -4.30
CA GLY A 152 7.91 -13.72 -3.49
C GLY A 152 7.52 -12.27 -3.81
N GLY A 153 8.34 -11.54 -4.57
CA GLY A 153 8.06 -10.18 -5.03
C GLY A 153 7.34 -10.11 -6.38
N GLU A 154 7.30 -11.24 -7.11
CA GLU A 154 6.71 -11.30 -8.44
C GLU A 154 5.18 -11.18 -8.40
N PRO A 155 4.55 -10.31 -9.23
CA PRO A 155 3.10 -10.12 -9.25
C PRO A 155 2.30 -11.42 -9.39
N ALA A 156 2.71 -12.30 -10.31
CA ALA A 156 2.04 -13.59 -10.55
C ALA A 156 2.09 -14.50 -9.30
N ASN A 157 3.20 -14.52 -8.59
CA ASN A 157 3.37 -15.34 -7.40
C ASN A 157 2.59 -14.81 -6.20
N LEU A 158 2.56 -13.48 -6.02
CA LEU A 158 1.70 -12.84 -5.02
C LEU A 158 0.23 -13.20 -5.24
N VAL A 159 -0.24 -13.12 -6.49
CA VAL A 159 -1.61 -13.51 -6.87
C VAL A 159 -1.86 -14.98 -6.58
N ALA A 160 -0.95 -15.88 -7.00
CA ALA A 160 -1.11 -17.31 -6.79
C ALA A 160 -1.19 -17.68 -5.30
N VAL A 161 -0.37 -17.07 -4.45
CA VAL A 161 -0.41 -17.28 -2.99
C VAL A 161 -1.71 -16.73 -2.38
N CYS A 162 -2.19 -15.54 -2.79
CA CYS A 162 -3.50 -15.05 -2.38
C CYS A 162 -4.61 -16.01 -2.74
N GLN A 163 -4.64 -16.49 -3.99
CA GLN A 163 -5.63 -17.46 -4.47
C GLN A 163 -5.60 -18.76 -3.66
N TYR A 164 -4.40 -19.27 -3.39
CA TYR A 164 -4.23 -20.47 -2.58
C TYR A 164 -4.80 -20.29 -1.16
N LEU A 165 -4.45 -19.18 -0.49
CA LEU A 165 -4.96 -18.86 0.85
C LEU A 165 -6.47 -18.67 0.88
N HIS A 166 -7.03 -18.00 -0.14
CA HIS A 166 -8.49 -17.84 -0.27
C HIS A 166 -9.20 -19.17 -0.46
N LYS A 167 -8.66 -20.04 -1.33
CA LYS A 167 -9.29 -21.33 -1.70
C LYS A 167 -9.18 -22.37 -0.60
N HIS A 168 -7.97 -22.52 -0.02
CA HIS A 168 -7.68 -23.64 0.87
C HIS A 168 -7.80 -23.30 2.36
N HIS A 169 -7.76 -22.00 2.73
CA HIS A 169 -7.79 -21.55 4.13
C HIS A 169 -8.91 -20.54 4.43
N ASN A 170 -9.81 -20.30 3.46
CA ASN A 170 -10.91 -19.31 3.59
C ASN A 170 -10.42 -17.93 4.09
N ALA A 171 -9.22 -17.53 3.67
CA ALA A 171 -8.53 -16.33 4.14
C ALA A 171 -8.79 -15.10 3.25
N LYS A 172 -10.06 -14.73 3.06
CA LYS A 172 -10.48 -13.62 2.17
C LYS A 172 -9.95 -12.24 2.59
N HIS A 173 -9.49 -12.10 3.83
CA HIS A 173 -8.86 -10.87 4.35
C HIS A 173 -7.40 -10.70 3.94
N VAL A 174 -6.81 -11.70 3.26
CA VAL A 174 -5.45 -11.63 2.71
C VAL A 174 -5.48 -11.00 1.32
N GLY A 175 -4.56 -10.07 1.06
CA GLY A 175 -4.39 -9.44 -0.24
C GLY A 175 -2.94 -9.07 -0.50
N ILE A 176 -2.73 -8.20 -1.47
CA ILE A 176 -1.41 -7.80 -1.95
C ILE A 176 -1.15 -6.34 -1.58
N VAL A 177 0.05 -6.07 -1.11
CA VAL A 177 0.62 -4.72 -0.97
C VAL A 177 1.79 -4.62 -1.93
N TYR A 178 1.65 -3.76 -2.92
CA TYR A 178 2.64 -3.65 -3.98
C TYR A 178 3.33 -2.29 -3.95
N ASN A 179 4.64 -2.31 -3.83
CA ASN A 179 5.48 -1.12 -3.82
C ASN A 179 6.27 -1.03 -5.13
N LEU A 180 6.04 0.05 -5.89
CA LEU A 180 6.71 0.28 -7.17
C LEU A 180 8.24 0.33 -7.03
N HIS A 181 8.76 0.80 -5.90
CA HIS A 181 10.18 0.78 -5.58
C HIS A 181 10.83 -0.63 -5.68
N HIS A 182 10.05 -1.69 -5.50
CA HIS A 182 10.49 -3.07 -5.73
C HIS A 182 10.00 -3.66 -7.08
N GLY A 183 9.30 -2.85 -7.86
CA GLY A 183 8.64 -3.26 -9.08
C GLY A 183 9.31 -2.81 -10.37
N HIS A 184 10.56 -2.35 -10.35
CA HIS A 184 11.26 -1.86 -11.56
C HIS A 184 11.36 -2.91 -12.67
N GLY A 185 11.46 -4.19 -12.34
CA GLY A 185 11.44 -5.28 -13.32
C GLY A 185 10.13 -5.41 -14.11
N HIS A 186 9.07 -4.72 -13.68
CA HIS A 186 7.74 -4.77 -14.30
C HIS A 186 7.32 -3.44 -14.95
N ILE A 187 8.25 -2.55 -15.26
CA ILE A 187 7.96 -1.29 -15.99
C ILE A 187 7.35 -1.63 -17.35
N ALA A 188 7.97 -2.53 -18.11
CA ALA A 188 7.56 -2.85 -19.47
C ALA A 188 6.20 -3.60 -19.54
N ASP A 189 5.86 -4.39 -18.52
CA ASP A 189 4.61 -5.16 -18.45
C ASP A 189 3.65 -4.70 -17.34
N TRP A 190 3.78 -3.44 -16.90
CA TRP A 190 3.06 -2.87 -15.77
C TRP A 190 1.54 -3.05 -15.86
N GLU A 191 0.94 -2.73 -16.99
CA GLU A 191 -0.52 -2.85 -17.15
C GLU A 191 -1.02 -4.29 -16.98
N LYS A 192 -0.25 -5.28 -17.45
CA LYS A 192 -0.54 -6.71 -17.26
C LYS A 192 -0.44 -7.08 -15.78
N SER A 193 0.67 -6.71 -15.13
CA SER A 193 0.92 -6.97 -13.72
C SER A 193 -0.14 -6.32 -12.83
N LEU A 194 -0.48 -5.07 -13.08
CA LEU A 194 -1.55 -4.35 -12.37
C LEU A 194 -2.91 -5.04 -12.53
N ARG A 195 -3.28 -5.43 -13.75
CA ARG A 195 -4.55 -6.12 -14.03
C ARG A 195 -4.67 -7.44 -13.26
N GLN A 196 -3.58 -8.20 -13.17
CA GLN A 196 -3.57 -9.46 -12.41
C GLN A 196 -3.71 -9.23 -10.90
N MET A 197 -2.99 -8.26 -10.35
CA MET A 197 -2.99 -7.97 -8.91
C MET A 197 -4.23 -7.23 -8.44
N LYS A 198 -4.85 -6.38 -9.28
CA LYS A 198 -5.92 -5.45 -8.90
C LYS A 198 -7.03 -6.06 -8.03
N PRO A 199 -7.55 -7.28 -8.30
CA PRO A 199 -8.58 -7.89 -7.47
C PRO A 199 -8.15 -8.19 -6.02
N TYR A 200 -6.84 -8.22 -5.77
CA TYR A 200 -6.25 -8.57 -4.48
C TYR A 200 -5.53 -7.38 -3.81
N LEU A 201 -5.39 -6.25 -4.49
CA LEU A 201 -4.63 -5.10 -3.96
C LEU A 201 -5.30 -4.50 -2.73
N LEU A 202 -4.55 -4.44 -1.63
CA LEU A 202 -4.89 -3.74 -0.39
C LEU A 202 -4.28 -2.34 -0.32
N CYS A 203 -3.12 -2.15 -0.93
CA CYS A 203 -2.44 -0.87 -1.07
C CYS A 203 -1.42 -0.94 -2.20
N LEU A 204 -1.21 0.18 -2.89
CA LEU A 204 -0.21 0.33 -3.92
C LEU A 204 0.63 1.57 -3.60
N ASN A 205 1.94 1.42 -3.46
CA ASN A 205 2.84 2.54 -3.16
C ASN A 205 3.56 3.02 -4.41
N LEU A 206 3.62 4.34 -4.57
CA LEU A 206 4.26 5.02 -5.69
C LEU A 206 5.74 5.28 -5.41
N ASN A 207 6.53 5.36 -6.47
CA ASN A 207 7.95 5.72 -6.48
C ASN A 207 8.28 6.31 -7.85
N GLY A 208 9.27 7.18 -7.96
CA GLY A 208 9.84 7.54 -9.25
C GLY A 208 10.50 6.31 -9.89
N MET A 209 10.29 6.09 -11.18
CA MET A 209 10.61 4.84 -11.87
C MET A 209 11.56 5.06 -13.03
N ASN A 210 12.74 4.46 -12.96
CA ASN A 210 13.77 4.46 -14.00
C ASN A 210 14.14 3.04 -14.42
N ASP A 211 14.68 2.91 -15.61
CA ASP A 211 15.27 1.65 -16.07
C ASP A 211 16.41 1.21 -15.16
N GLY A 212 16.58 -0.10 -14.99
CA GLY A 212 17.65 -0.67 -14.19
C GLY A 212 17.54 -0.40 -12.68
N ALA A 213 16.49 0.28 -12.21
CA ALA A 213 16.37 0.73 -10.82
C ALA A 213 17.53 1.65 -10.36
N GLU A 214 17.93 2.58 -11.24
CA GLU A 214 19.02 3.53 -10.95
C GLU A 214 18.54 4.99 -11.12
N PRO A 215 18.34 5.73 -10.02
CA PRO A 215 18.34 5.23 -8.64
C PRO A 215 17.07 4.43 -8.32
N LYS A 216 17.17 3.47 -7.40
CA LYS A 216 16.04 2.64 -6.99
C LYS A 216 14.97 3.44 -6.24
N ILE A 217 15.39 4.37 -5.40
CA ILE A 217 14.52 5.28 -4.66
C ILE A 217 14.60 6.65 -5.31
N LEU A 218 13.48 7.10 -5.85
CA LEU A 218 13.41 8.36 -6.57
C LEU A 218 12.11 9.08 -6.24
N GLN A 219 12.17 10.39 -6.14
CA GLN A 219 11.02 11.24 -5.95
C GLN A 219 10.03 11.11 -7.12
N LEU A 220 8.76 11.19 -6.84
CA LEU A 220 7.72 11.28 -7.86
C LEU A 220 7.93 12.52 -8.76
N GLY A 221 7.73 12.34 -10.04
CA GLY A 221 7.94 13.38 -11.06
C GLY A 221 9.41 13.58 -11.46
N ARG A 222 10.31 12.69 -11.05
CA ARG A 222 11.72 12.71 -11.42
C ARG A 222 12.15 11.50 -12.25
N GLY A 223 11.34 10.45 -12.31
CA GLY A 223 11.63 9.26 -13.10
C GLY A 223 11.14 9.36 -14.53
N GLN A 224 11.50 8.36 -15.32
CA GLN A 224 11.16 8.27 -16.74
C GLN A 224 9.79 7.63 -16.97
N HIS A 225 9.33 6.75 -16.07
CA HIS A 225 8.21 5.85 -16.32
C HIS A 225 7.01 6.03 -15.39
N GLU A 226 7.17 6.61 -14.17
CA GLU A 226 6.08 6.64 -13.19
C GLU A 226 4.84 7.40 -13.66
N ALA A 227 4.98 8.42 -14.51
CA ALA A 227 3.83 9.16 -15.05
C ALA A 227 2.92 8.25 -15.89
N THR A 228 3.53 7.42 -16.77
CA THR A 228 2.81 6.42 -17.57
C THR A 228 2.20 5.34 -16.66
N MET A 229 2.95 4.87 -15.66
CA MET A 229 2.47 3.84 -14.72
C MET A 229 1.30 4.36 -13.87
N ILE A 230 1.34 5.61 -13.40
CA ILE A 230 0.25 6.26 -12.65
C ILE A 230 -0.98 6.45 -13.56
N THR A 231 -0.77 6.81 -14.82
CA THR A 231 -1.86 6.88 -15.81
C THR A 231 -2.53 5.52 -15.99
N ALA A 232 -1.76 4.44 -16.07
CA ALA A 232 -2.31 3.08 -16.13
C ALA A 232 -3.10 2.71 -14.86
N ILE A 233 -2.64 3.11 -13.65
CA ILE A 233 -3.38 2.92 -12.40
C ILE A 233 -4.75 3.61 -12.48
N ARG A 234 -4.80 4.86 -12.90
CA ARG A 234 -6.06 5.63 -13.07
C ARG A 234 -7.00 4.96 -14.08
N LYS A 235 -6.48 4.61 -15.26
CA LYS A 235 -7.25 3.93 -16.32
C LYS A 235 -7.76 2.55 -15.91
N SER A 236 -7.05 1.86 -15.03
CA SER A 236 -7.45 0.55 -14.53
C SER A 236 -8.73 0.57 -13.68
N GLY A 237 -9.15 1.76 -13.21
CA GLY A 237 -10.23 1.90 -12.24
C GLY A 237 -9.87 1.39 -10.83
N TYR A 238 -8.59 1.32 -10.49
CA TYR A 238 -8.18 1.02 -9.12
C TYR A 238 -8.56 2.17 -8.19
N ALA A 239 -9.44 1.88 -7.23
CA ALA A 239 -9.94 2.86 -6.25
C ALA A 239 -9.42 2.59 -4.82
N GLY A 240 -8.47 1.66 -4.68
CA GLY A 240 -7.86 1.34 -3.39
C GLY A 240 -6.85 2.38 -2.91
N PRO A 241 -6.30 2.20 -1.69
CA PRO A 241 -5.32 3.11 -1.11
C PRO A 241 -4.04 3.24 -1.94
N ILE A 242 -3.53 4.47 -2.03
CA ILE A 242 -2.27 4.82 -2.68
C ILE A 242 -1.29 5.34 -1.62
N GLY A 243 -0.09 4.77 -1.61
CA GLY A 243 1.00 5.21 -0.73
C GLY A 243 1.99 6.12 -1.45
N ILE A 244 2.59 7.02 -0.71
CA ILE A 244 3.75 7.81 -1.12
C ILE A 244 4.94 7.45 -0.26
N LEU A 245 6.05 7.07 -0.89
CA LEU A 245 7.23 6.54 -0.22
C LEU A 245 8.16 7.65 0.26
N ASP A 246 8.57 7.57 1.52
CA ASP A 246 9.82 8.15 1.99
C ASP A 246 10.76 7.00 2.39
N HIS A 247 11.89 6.87 1.71
CA HIS A 247 12.86 5.82 1.99
C HIS A 247 14.30 6.36 1.81
N ARG A 248 14.49 7.61 2.21
CA ARG A 248 15.78 8.32 2.10
C ARG A 248 16.32 8.60 3.49
N ASN A 249 17.34 7.84 3.92
CA ASN A 249 17.90 7.89 5.28
C ASN A 249 18.54 9.24 5.66
N ASP A 250 18.95 10.01 4.67
CA ASP A 250 19.69 11.28 4.80
C ASP A 250 18.79 12.52 4.66
N THR A 251 17.49 12.30 4.47
CA THR A 251 16.55 13.36 4.19
C THR A 251 15.55 13.53 5.33
N ASP A 252 15.19 14.77 5.66
CA ASP A 252 14.07 15.08 6.51
C ASP A 252 12.78 14.55 5.87
N THR A 253 12.07 13.66 6.56
CA THR A 253 10.82 13.05 6.07
C THR A 253 9.79 14.09 5.64
N GLU A 254 9.72 15.25 6.30
CA GLU A 254 8.82 16.34 5.89
C GLU A 254 9.15 16.86 4.49
N ILE A 255 10.44 17.05 4.21
CA ILE A 255 10.92 17.48 2.89
C ILE A 255 10.62 16.40 1.87
N ALA A 256 10.96 15.14 2.16
CA ALA A 256 10.73 14.01 1.27
C ALA A 256 9.27 13.83 0.89
N LEU A 257 8.35 13.94 1.86
CA LEU A 257 6.91 13.85 1.60
C LEU A 257 6.39 15.05 0.80
N LYS A 258 6.86 16.29 1.07
CA LYS A 258 6.51 17.48 0.27
C LYS A 258 6.90 17.32 -1.20
N GLU A 259 8.13 16.87 -1.44
CA GLU A 259 8.64 16.63 -2.79
C GLU A 259 7.82 15.59 -3.55
N ASN A 260 7.45 14.48 -2.89
CA ASN A 260 6.59 13.46 -3.48
C ASN A 260 5.17 13.98 -3.75
N LEU A 261 4.58 14.78 -2.86
CA LEU A 261 3.27 15.40 -3.06
C LEU A 261 3.28 16.36 -4.25
N GLU A 262 4.31 17.20 -4.37
CA GLU A 262 4.47 18.13 -5.49
C GLU A 262 4.69 17.40 -6.82
N GLY A 263 5.53 16.36 -6.81
CA GLY A 263 5.77 15.52 -7.99
C GLY A 263 4.50 14.82 -8.45
N LEU A 264 3.74 14.24 -7.53
CA LEU A 264 2.46 13.61 -7.84
C LEU A 264 1.46 14.63 -8.42
N GLN A 265 1.36 15.83 -7.85
CA GLN A 265 0.49 16.88 -8.39
C GLN A 265 0.84 17.29 -9.82
N LYS A 266 2.14 17.31 -10.17
CA LYS A 266 2.59 17.60 -11.54
C LYS A 266 2.19 16.49 -12.52
N ILE A 267 2.26 15.24 -12.09
CA ILE A 267 1.88 14.07 -12.91
C ILE A 267 0.36 14.01 -13.15
N LEU A 268 -0.43 14.45 -12.18
CA LEU A 268 -1.90 14.36 -12.22
C LEU A 268 -2.57 15.48 -13.04
N LYS A 269 -1.86 16.57 -13.30
CA LYS A 269 -2.31 17.68 -14.18
C LYS A 269 -2.30 17.30 -15.64
#